data_058537b3e4c562957852149a62687b12
#
_entry.id   058537b3e4c562957852149a62687b12
#
_cell.length_a   1.000
_cell.length_b   1.000
_cell.length_c   1.000
_cell.angle_alpha   90.00
_cell.angle_beta   90.00
_cell.angle_gamma   90.00
#
_symmetry.space_group_name_H-M   'P 1'
#
loop_
_entity.id
_entity.type
_entity.pdbx_description
1 polymer ?
#
loop_
_entity_poly.entity_id
_entity_poly.type
_entity_poly.pdbx_seq_one_letter_code
_entity_poly.pdbx_strand_id
1 'polypeptide(L)'
;MSNFIIGTCGHIDHGKTALIKALNGFEGDTTKEEKERGITIDLSFSNIAEDDKNIAFIDVPGHEKLVKNMIAGAFSFDCILIVVSAVEGIKPQTVEHLEILNLLGVKNAVLVVTKKDLIAETELEKKLFEVEDFISRYDFDLKFSMGVSIFDEVSTKNLKERLFTLDTSTKIEENFFRYYVDRVFSVKGAGTIVTGTVLGKPIETNEKVFINDIQKESKIKNLQVHGADTQMANISNRTAINLSNVDAKNIKRGFVISKKGYLRGFDSIDISFIVLKDKLLHHNRHYSVYIGARKIDAKV
;
A
#
# COMPACT_ATOMS: atom_id res chain seq x y z
N MET A 1 19.03 -7.41 2.67
CA MET A 1 17.60 -7.75 2.45
C MET A 1 17.00 -6.76 1.48
N SER A 2 16.49 -7.25 0.36
CA SER A 2 15.68 -6.44 -0.54
C SER A 2 14.23 -6.41 -0.02
N ASN A 3 13.62 -5.21 -0.02
CA ASN A 3 12.26 -5.01 0.45
C ASN A 3 11.35 -4.69 -0.72
N PHE A 4 10.17 -5.29 -0.75
CA PHE A 4 9.21 -5.15 -1.81
C PHE A 4 7.80 -5.02 -1.21
N ILE A 5 7.03 -4.04 -1.66
CA ILE A 5 5.71 -3.77 -1.12
C ILE A 5 4.65 -4.15 -2.15
N ILE A 6 3.78 -5.07 -1.78
CA ILE A 6 2.64 -5.50 -2.58
C ILE A 6 1.36 -4.95 -1.96
N GLY A 7 0.63 -4.11 -2.71
CA GLY A 7 -0.72 -3.70 -2.35
C GLY A 7 -1.75 -4.65 -2.95
N THR A 8 -2.80 -5.03 -2.19
CA THR A 8 -3.92 -5.79 -2.77
C THR A 8 -4.92 -4.87 -3.45
N CYS A 9 -5.60 -5.36 -4.48
CA CYS A 9 -6.77 -4.69 -5.06
C CYS A 9 -7.79 -5.73 -5.53
N GLY A 10 -9.04 -5.32 -5.64
CA GLY A 10 -10.14 -6.19 -6.04
C GLY A 10 -11.39 -5.97 -5.20
N HIS A 11 -12.48 -6.60 -5.61
CA HIS A 11 -13.79 -6.45 -4.99
C HIS A 11 -13.82 -6.99 -3.55
N ILE A 12 -14.79 -6.54 -2.76
CA ILE A 12 -15.13 -7.15 -1.47
C ILE A 12 -15.46 -8.64 -1.70
N ASP A 13 -15.19 -9.50 -0.74
CA ASP A 13 -15.42 -10.94 -0.79
C ASP A 13 -14.68 -11.72 -1.88
N HIS A 14 -13.81 -11.09 -2.66
CA HIS A 14 -12.90 -11.78 -3.59
C HIS A 14 -11.73 -12.49 -2.90
N GLY A 15 -11.63 -12.42 -1.57
CA GLY A 15 -10.70 -13.20 -0.78
C GLY A 15 -9.30 -12.57 -0.59
N LYS A 16 -9.15 -11.24 -0.72
CA LYS A 16 -7.87 -10.53 -0.52
C LYS A 16 -7.22 -10.86 0.83
N THR A 17 -7.92 -10.55 1.92
CA THR A 17 -7.44 -10.79 3.29
C THR A 17 -7.22 -12.27 3.59
N ALA A 18 -8.13 -13.14 3.10
CA ALA A 18 -7.98 -14.58 3.24
C ALA A 18 -6.76 -15.14 2.49
N LEU A 19 -6.46 -14.59 1.30
CA LEU A 19 -5.28 -14.96 0.52
C LEU A 19 -3.99 -14.55 1.25
N ILE A 20 -3.91 -13.34 1.79
CA ILE A 20 -2.76 -12.89 2.58
C ILE A 20 -2.58 -13.78 3.81
N LYS A 21 -3.67 -14.10 4.52
CA LYS A 21 -3.64 -15.00 5.67
C LYS A 21 -3.10 -16.39 5.30
N ALA A 22 -3.49 -16.91 4.13
CA ALA A 22 -2.97 -18.19 3.64
C ALA A 22 -1.47 -18.14 3.29
N LEU A 23 -0.95 -16.98 2.85
CA LEU A 23 0.46 -16.81 2.52
C LEU A 23 1.38 -16.66 3.73
N ASN A 24 0.92 -16.04 4.83
CA ASN A 24 1.76 -15.64 5.96
C ASN A 24 1.23 -16.01 7.35
N GLY A 25 0.05 -16.59 7.44
CA GLY A 25 -0.60 -16.95 8.71
C GLY A 25 -1.15 -15.76 9.52
N PHE A 26 -0.99 -14.52 9.02
CA PHE A 26 -1.40 -13.31 9.74
C PHE A 26 -2.86 -12.95 9.44
N GLU A 27 -3.65 -12.71 10.49
CA GLU A 27 -5.03 -12.25 10.36
C GLU A 27 -5.07 -10.73 10.25
N GLY A 28 -5.40 -10.23 9.04
CA GLY A 28 -5.40 -8.80 8.72
C GLY A 28 -6.48 -8.01 9.47
N ASP A 29 -7.66 -8.60 9.65
CA ASP A 29 -8.80 -7.96 10.31
C ASP A 29 -8.62 -8.01 11.83
N THR A 30 -8.04 -6.94 12.38
CA THR A 30 -7.61 -6.90 13.80
C THR A 30 -8.62 -6.22 14.71
N THR A 31 -9.47 -5.35 14.20
CA THR A 31 -10.47 -4.62 14.99
C THR A 31 -11.75 -5.44 15.20
N LYS A 32 -12.47 -5.16 16.29
CA LYS A 32 -13.78 -5.80 16.53
C LYS A 32 -14.77 -5.51 15.41
N GLU A 33 -14.77 -4.27 14.91
CA GLU A 33 -15.67 -3.83 13.85
C GLU A 33 -15.39 -4.55 12.51
N GLU A 34 -14.12 -4.79 12.16
CA GLU A 34 -13.74 -5.57 10.98
C GLU A 34 -14.21 -7.02 11.10
N LYS A 35 -14.01 -7.64 12.27
CA LYS A 35 -14.45 -9.02 12.52
C LYS A 35 -15.97 -9.19 12.51
N GLU A 36 -16.69 -8.24 13.09
CA GLU A 36 -18.16 -8.26 13.14
C GLU A 36 -18.77 -8.03 11.74
N ARG A 37 -18.16 -7.18 10.92
CA ARG A 37 -18.65 -6.86 9.58
C ARG A 37 -18.09 -7.77 8.48
N GLY A 38 -17.03 -8.54 8.76
CA GLY A 38 -16.34 -9.38 7.78
C GLY A 38 -15.66 -8.59 6.66
N ILE A 39 -15.31 -7.32 6.89
CA ILE A 39 -14.67 -6.44 5.90
C ILE A 39 -13.47 -5.71 6.50
N THR A 40 -12.41 -5.55 5.72
CA THR A 40 -11.27 -4.69 6.08
C THR A 40 -11.69 -3.22 6.00
N ILE A 41 -11.49 -2.46 7.06
CA ILE A 41 -11.88 -1.04 7.16
C ILE A 41 -10.68 -0.11 6.98
N ASP A 42 -9.54 -0.44 7.59
CA ASP A 42 -8.30 0.33 7.46
C ASP A 42 -7.23 -0.52 6.77
N LEU A 43 -6.11 0.10 6.41
CA LEU A 43 -4.97 -0.63 5.84
C LEU A 43 -4.46 -1.67 6.83
N SER A 44 -4.36 -2.91 6.41
CA SER A 44 -3.71 -3.97 7.17
C SER A 44 -2.31 -4.24 6.63
N PHE A 45 -1.38 -4.56 7.50
CA PHE A 45 0.04 -4.68 7.17
C PHE A 45 0.57 -6.01 7.70
N SER A 46 1.19 -6.76 6.81
CA SER A 46 1.84 -8.02 7.13
C SER A 46 3.04 -8.25 6.23
N ASN A 47 3.80 -9.31 6.43
CA ASN A 47 4.93 -9.63 5.56
C ASN A 47 5.20 -11.13 5.50
N ILE A 48 5.94 -11.52 4.46
CA ILE A 48 6.64 -12.80 4.34
C ILE A 48 8.11 -12.52 4.08
N ALA A 49 8.97 -13.33 4.66
CA ALA A 49 10.40 -13.23 4.45
C ALA A 49 10.96 -14.60 4.09
N GLU A 50 11.92 -14.61 3.17
CA GLU A 50 12.68 -15.78 2.77
C GLU A 50 14.07 -15.32 2.32
N ASP A 51 15.11 -15.93 2.86
CA ASP A 51 16.50 -15.55 2.64
C ASP A 51 16.75 -14.03 2.78
N ASP A 52 17.20 -13.40 1.69
CA ASP A 52 17.50 -11.97 1.63
C ASP A 52 16.35 -11.11 1.10
N LYS A 53 15.16 -11.68 0.86
CA LYS A 53 13.98 -10.97 0.38
C LYS A 53 12.92 -10.86 1.48
N ASN A 54 12.30 -9.70 1.55
CA ASN A 54 11.15 -9.46 2.42
C ASN A 54 10.05 -8.77 1.60
N ILE A 55 8.88 -9.40 1.55
CA ILE A 55 7.69 -8.88 0.87
C ILE A 55 6.71 -8.41 1.94
N ALA A 56 6.48 -7.11 1.98
CA ALA A 56 5.44 -6.51 2.80
C ALA A 56 4.12 -6.46 2.03
N PHE A 57 3.03 -6.87 2.65
CA PHE A 57 1.68 -6.73 2.11
C PHE A 57 0.98 -5.53 2.76
N ILE A 58 0.33 -4.74 1.92
CA ILE A 58 -0.63 -3.73 2.35
C ILE A 58 -2.00 -4.17 1.83
N ASP A 59 -2.80 -4.73 2.73
CA ASP A 59 -4.16 -5.12 2.40
C ASP A 59 -5.07 -3.91 2.45
N VAL A 60 -5.70 -3.62 1.32
CA VAL A 60 -6.56 -2.44 1.20
C VAL A 60 -8.03 -2.82 1.31
N PRO A 61 -8.84 -1.96 1.93
CA PRO A 61 -10.28 -2.16 1.98
C PRO A 61 -10.88 -2.25 0.58
N GLY A 62 -11.75 -3.26 0.36
CA GLY A 62 -12.46 -3.43 -0.91
C GLY A 62 -13.64 -2.49 -1.10
N HIS A 63 -14.13 -1.84 -0.06
CA HIS A 63 -15.37 -1.07 -0.10
C HIS A 63 -15.16 0.36 -0.68
N GLU A 64 -16.04 0.82 -1.60
CA GLU A 64 -15.97 2.13 -2.26
C GLU A 64 -15.76 3.33 -1.32
N LYS A 65 -16.42 3.32 -0.14
CA LYS A 65 -16.28 4.37 0.88
C LYS A 65 -14.87 4.47 1.48
N LEU A 66 -14.04 3.44 1.26
CA LEU A 66 -12.70 3.32 1.84
C LEU A 66 -11.58 3.51 0.80
N VAL A 67 -11.92 3.86 -0.44
CA VAL A 67 -10.98 4.14 -1.55
C VAL A 67 -9.87 5.12 -1.14
N LYS A 68 -10.18 6.13 -0.32
CA LYS A 68 -9.18 7.06 0.21
C LYS A 68 -8.09 6.39 1.06
N ASN A 69 -8.41 5.28 1.73
CA ASN A 69 -7.41 4.50 2.46
C ASN A 69 -6.49 3.75 1.49
N MET A 70 -7.05 3.21 0.40
CA MET A 70 -6.27 2.60 -0.67
C MET A 70 -5.31 3.62 -1.31
N ILE A 71 -5.79 4.81 -1.66
CA ILE A 71 -4.94 5.88 -2.23
C ILE A 71 -3.76 6.18 -1.29
N ALA A 72 -4.04 6.30 0.01
CA ALA A 72 -3.01 6.57 1.00
C ALA A 72 -1.94 5.46 1.12
N GLY A 73 -2.28 4.21 0.84
CA GLY A 73 -1.35 3.07 0.80
C GLY A 73 -0.58 2.96 -0.52
N ALA A 74 -1.22 3.30 -1.64
CA ALA A 74 -0.74 3.04 -2.99
C ALA A 74 0.56 3.76 -3.35
N PHE A 75 0.89 4.87 -2.69
CA PHE A 75 2.16 5.58 -2.89
C PHE A 75 3.41 4.77 -2.53
N SER A 76 3.23 3.69 -1.79
CA SER A 76 4.32 2.80 -1.39
C SER A 76 4.36 1.48 -2.16
N PHE A 77 3.41 1.22 -3.07
CA PHE A 77 3.33 -0.05 -3.78
C PHE A 77 4.42 -0.16 -4.85
N ASP A 78 5.21 -1.22 -4.76
CA ASP A 78 6.13 -1.65 -5.81
C ASP A 78 5.40 -2.52 -6.86
N CYS A 79 4.32 -3.21 -6.41
CA CYS A 79 3.48 -4.08 -7.22
C CYS A 79 2.07 -4.13 -6.65
N ILE A 80 1.09 -4.41 -7.50
CA ILE A 80 -0.28 -4.72 -7.07
C ILE A 80 -0.58 -6.20 -7.23
N LEU A 81 -1.28 -6.76 -6.26
CA LEU A 81 -1.88 -8.09 -6.32
C LEU A 81 -3.36 -7.91 -6.63
N ILE A 82 -3.71 -8.13 -7.90
CA ILE A 82 -5.09 -8.05 -8.39
C ILE A 82 -5.79 -9.36 -8.03
N VAL A 83 -6.81 -9.28 -7.18
CA VAL A 83 -7.53 -10.45 -6.69
C VAL A 83 -8.94 -10.46 -7.25
N VAL A 84 -9.26 -11.50 -8.05
CA VAL A 84 -10.56 -11.68 -8.69
C VAL A 84 -11.09 -13.06 -8.36
N SER A 85 -12.36 -13.16 -7.95
CA SER A 85 -13.01 -14.46 -7.72
C SER A 85 -13.28 -15.16 -9.05
N ALA A 86 -12.92 -16.44 -9.16
CA ALA A 86 -13.20 -17.27 -10.32
C ALA A 86 -14.70 -17.36 -10.64
N VAL A 87 -15.53 -17.37 -9.60
CA VAL A 87 -17.00 -17.48 -9.73
C VAL A 87 -17.62 -16.17 -10.20
N GLU A 88 -17.13 -15.04 -9.66
CA GLU A 88 -17.78 -13.74 -9.84
C GLU A 88 -17.18 -12.90 -10.98
N GLY A 89 -15.90 -13.12 -11.30
CA GLY A 89 -15.18 -12.33 -12.29
C GLY A 89 -14.96 -10.88 -11.88
N ILE A 90 -14.77 -10.01 -12.87
CA ILE A 90 -14.50 -8.58 -12.65
C ILE A 90 -15.77 -7.88 -12.16
N LYS A 91 -15.62 -7.09 -11.10
CA LYS A 91 -16.69 -6.31 -10.47
C LYS A 91 -16.38 -4.80 -10.55
N PRO A 92 -17.39 -3.92 -10.39
CA PRO A 92 -17.19 -2.47 -10.48
C PRO A 92 -16.08 -1.94 -9.57
N GLN A 93 -15.95 -2.43 -8.34
CA GLN A 93 -14.87 -2.03 -7.43
C GLN A 93 -13.48 -2.45 -7.92
N THR A 94 -13.38 -3.61 -8.60
CA THR A 94 -12.11 -4.01 -9.24
C THR A 94 -11.72 -3.01 -10.31
N VAL A 95 -12.67 -2.58 -11.13
CA VAL A 95 -12.45 -1.55 -12.17
C VAL A 95 -11.99 -0.24 -11.56
N GLU A 96 -12.71 0.27 -10.55
CA GLU A 96 -12.35 1.49 -9.84
C GLU A 96 -10.94 1.44 -9.24
N HIS A 97 -10.59 0.32 -8.61
CA HIS A 97 -9.26 0.12 -8.05
C HIS A 97 -8.17 0.14 -9.12
N LEU A 98 -8.38 -0.54 -10.25
CA LEU A 98 -7.43 -0.56 -11.36
C LEU A 98 -7.25 0.84 -11.98
N GLU A 99 -8.34 1.58 -12.19
CA GLU A 99 -8.28 2.95 -12.68
C GLU A 99 -7.45 3.85 -11.76
N ILE A 100 -7.70 3.81 -10.45
CA ILE A 100 -6.99 4.61 -9.46
C ILE A 100 -5.51 4.25 -9.43
N LEU A 101 -5.17 2.95 -9.37
CA LEU A 101 -3.79 2.49 -9.30
C LEU A 101 -3.01 2.81 -10.58
N ASN A 102 -3.66 2.71 -11.74
CA ASN A 102 -3.08 3.13 -13.01
C ASN A 102 -2.79 4.65 -13.04
N LEU A 103 -3.71 5.48 -12.55
CA LEU A 103 -3.51 6.93 -12.44
C LEU A 103 -2.41 7.30 -11.44
N LEU A 104 -2.25 6.53 -10.37
CA LEU A 104 -1.16 6.70 -9.39
C LEU A 104 0.20 6.23 -9.91
N GLY A 105 0.25 5.67 -11.12
CA GLY A 105 1.49 5.28 -11.78
C GLY A 105 2.10 3.96 -11.28
N VAL A 106 1.32 3.12 -10.58
CA VAL A 106 1.76 1.76 -10.23
C VAL A 106 1.89 0.96 -11.53
N LYS A 107 3.03 0.35 -11.77
CA LYS A 107 3.32 -0.35 -13.03
C LYS A 107 3.21 -1.86 -12.92
N ASN A 108 3.83 -2.45 -11.90
CA ASN A 108 3.89 -3.90 -11.78
C ASN A 108 2.58 -4.47 -11.23
N ALA A 109 2.11 -5.55 -11.82
CA ALA A 109 0.90 -6.24 -11.39
C ALA A 109 1.11 -7.76 -11.38
N VAL A 110 0.40 -8.42 -10.48
CA VAL A 110 0.21 -9.88 -10.44
C VAL A 110 -1.30 -10.13 -10.39
N LEU A 111 -1.80 -11.06 -11.19
CA LEU A 111 -3.19 -11.47 -11.15
C LEU A 111 -3.34 -12.81 -10.40
N VAL A 112 -4.22 -12.82 -9.41
CA VAL A 112 -4.66 -14.04 -8.74
C VAL A 112 -6.15 -14.20 -8.89
N VAL A 113 -6.55 -15.28 -9.56
CA VAL A 113 -7.95 -15.72 -9.63
C VAL A 113 -8.21 -16.67 -8.48
N THR A 114 -8.93 -16.20 -7.46
CA THR A 114 -9.23 -16.95 -6.23
C THR A 114 -10.43 -17.87 -6.39
N LYS A 115 -10.66 -18.76 -5.41
CA LYS A 115 -11.80 -19.71 -5.39
C LYS A 115 -11.79 -20.62 -6.61
N LYS A 116 -10.61 -21.01 -7.11
CA LYS A 116 -10.49 -21.91 -8.27
C LYS A 116 -11.12 -23.28 -8.03
N ASP A 117 -11.23 -23.69 -6.77
CA ASP A 117 -11.85 -24.94 -6.31
C ASP A 117 -13.37 -25.01 -6.59
N LEU A 118 -14.00 -23.88 -6.88
CA LEU A 118 -15.44 -23.78 -7.13
C LEU A 118 -15.81 -23.88 -8.63
N ILE A 119 -14.83 -23.97 -9.53
CA ILE A 119 -15.05 -24.06 -10.97
C ILE A 119 -14.19 -25.17 -11.60
N ALA A 120 -14.52 -25.58 -12.81
CA ALA A 120 -13.72 -26.52 -13.56
C ALA A 120 -12.43 -25.90 -14.10
N GLU A 121 -11.37 -26.68 -14.30
CA GLU A 121 -10.07 -26.20 -14.82
C GLU A 121 -10.21 -25.47 -16.16
N THR A 122 -11.04 -26.00 -17.06
CA THR A 122 -11.31 -25.36 -18.36
C THR A 122 -12.01 -23.99 -18.25
N GLU A 123 -12.80 -23.80 -17.20
CA GLU A 123 -13.40 -22.50 -16.88
C GLU A 123 -12.39 -21.56 -16.27
N LEU A 124 -11.48 -22.08 -15.44
CA LEU A 124 -10.40 -21.27 -14.85
C LEU A 124 -9.50 -20.66 -15.93
N GLU A 125 -9.11 -21.45 -16.93
CA GLU A 125 -8.30 -20.96 -18.05
C GLU A 125 -9.01 -19.83 -18.81
N LYS A 126 -10.30 -20.00 -19.10
CA LYS A 126 -11.11 -18.96 -19.74
C LYS A 126 -11.21 -17.70 -18.87
N LYS A 127 -11.38 -17.87 -17.57
CA LYS A 127 -11.49 -16.76 -16.62
C LYS A 127 -10.17 -16.00 -16.48
N LEU A 128 -9.05 -16.70 -16.44
CA LEU A 128 -7.73 -16.08 -16.47
C LEU A 128 -7.56 -15.21 -17.71
N PHE A 129 -7.84 -15.78 -18.90
CA PHE A 129 -7.74 -15.04 -20.15
C PHE A 129 -8.68 -13.81 -20.20
N GLU A 130 -9.93 -13.95 -19.75
CA GLU A 130 -10.90 -12.85 -19.69
C GLU A 130 -10.40 -11.68 -18.82
N VAL A 131 -9.83 -12.01 -17.65
CA VAL A 131 -9.36 -11.00 -16.72
C VAL A 131 -8.04 -10.38 -17.21
N GLU A 132 -7.14 -11.14 -17.79
CA GLU A 132 -5.91 -10.64 -18.43
C GLU A 132 -6.21 -9.67 -19.58
N ASP A 133 -7.15 -10.04 -20.48
CA ASP A 133 -7.59 -9.15 -21.56
C ASP A 133 -8.15 -7.84 -21.00
N PHE A 134 -8.92 -7.92 -19.92
CA PHE A 134 -9.43 -6.71 -19.29
C PHE A 134 -8.31 -5.85 -18.69
N ILE A 135 -7.33 -6.43 -18.00
CA ILE A 135 -6.20 -5.73 -17.39
C ILE A 135 -5.31 -5.09 -18.46
N SER A 136 -5.20 -5.69 -19.65
CA SER A 136 -4.39 -5.18 -20.76
C SER A 136 -4.82 -3.79 -21.27
N ARG A 137 -6.01 -3.31 -20.87
CA ARG A 137 -6.51 -1.95 -21.18
C ARG A 137 -5.86 -0.85 -20.33
N TYR A 138 -5.12 -1.26 -19.29
CA TYR A 138 -4.39 -0.38 -18.39
C TYR A 138 -2.87 -0.50 -18.63
N ASP A 139 -2.13 0.47 -18.18
CA ASP A 139 -0.66 0.50 -18.34
C ASP A 139 0.06 -0.26 -17.21
N PHE A 140 -0.38 -1.53 -16.99
CA PHE A 140 0.26 -2.43 -16.05
C PHE A 140 1.17 -3.42 -16.78
N ASP A 141 2.33 -3.68 -16.18
CA ASP A 141 3.23 -4.78 -16.52
C ASP A 141 2.81 -6.02 -15.70
N LEU A 142 1.97 -6.85 -16.29
CA LEU A 142 1.47 -8.08 -15.65
C LEU A 142 2.58 -9.14 -15.62
N LYS A 143 3.18 -9.33 -14.45
CA LYS A 143 4.33 -10.25 -14.26
C LYS A 143 3.93 -11.72 -14.41
N PHE A 144 2.79 -12.08 -13.87
CA PHE A 144 2.16 -13.39 -14.05
C PHE A 144 0.71 -13.39 -13.59
N SER A 145 0.00 -14.44 -13.99
CA SER A 145 -1.36 -14.77 -13.54
C SER A 145 -1.44 -16.21 -13.08
N MET A 146 -2.31 -16.50 -12.13
CA MET A 146 -2.60 -17.86 -11.71
C MET A 146 -3.90 -18.00 -10.94
N GLY A 147 -4.48 -19.21 -10.98
CA GLY A 147 -5.59 -19.61 -10.14
C GLY A 147 -5.12 -20.12 -8.78
N VAL A 148 -5.78 -19.67 -7.70
CA VAL A 148 -5.44 -20.07 -6.32
C VAL A 148 -6.70 -20.45 -5.55
N SER A 149 -6.60 -21.48 -4.72
CA SER A 149 -7.54 -21.73 -3.64
C SER A 149 -6.81 -21.72 -2.30
N ILE A 150 -7.37 -21.03 -1.32
CA ILE A 150 -6.81 -21.02 0.05
C ILE A 150 -6.92 -22.40 0.74
N PHE A 151 -7.70 -23.31 0.19
CA PHE A 151 -7.85 -24.69 0.64
C PHE A 151 -6.89 -25.65 -0.07
N ASP A 152 -6.14 -25.16 -1.06
CA ASP A 152 -5.13 -25.91 -1.82
C ASP A 152 -3.74 -25.36 -1.45
N GLU A 153 -3.06 -26.05 -0.52
CA GLU A 153 -1.73 -25.68 -0.05
C GLU A 153 -0.69 -25.62 -1.17
N VAL A 154 -0.84 -26.45 -2.21
CA VAL A 154 0.08 -26.44 -3.35
C VAL A 154 -0.05 -25.13 -4.13
N SER A 155 -1.26 -24.66 -4.39
CA SER A 155 -1.47 -23.41 -5.13
C SER A 155 -1.02 -22.18 -4.31
N THR A 156 -1.25 -22.17 -3.01
CA THR A 156 -0.78 -21.08 -2.13
C THR A 156 0.74 -21.05 -2.00
N LYS A 157 1.38 -22.22 -1.90
CA LYS A 157 2.83 -22.35 -1.89
C LYS A 157 3.43 -21.88 -3.22
N ASN A 158 2.90 -22.32 -4.35
CA ASN A 158 3.34 -21.90 -5.67
C ASN A 158 3.20 -20.37 -5.88
N LEU A 159 2.11 -19.78 -5.39
CA LEU A 159 1.96 -18.32 -5.41
C LEU A 159 3.07 -17.66 -4.59
N LYS A 160 3.32 -18.12 -3.37
CA LYS A 160 4.37 -17.60 -2.50
C LYS A 160 5.75 -17.65 -3.18
N GLU A 161 6.13 -18.78 -3.74
CA GLU A 161 7.38 -18.97 -4.46
C GLU A 161 7.50 -18.00 -5.64
N ARG A 162 6.44 -17.87 -6.45
CA ARG A 162 6.42 -16.92 -7.59
C ARG A 162 6.51 -15.46 -7.16
N LEU A 163 5.91 -15.08 -6.04
CA LEU A 163 6.05 -13.73 -5.51
C LEU A 163 7.51 -13.41 -5.15
N PHE A 164 8.26 -14.38 -4.63
CA PHE A 164 9.69 -14.20 -4.35
C PHE A 164 10.57 -14.12 -5.60
N THR A 165 10.08 -14.51 -6.79
CA THR A 165 10.81 -14.32 -8.06
C THR A 165 10.67 -12.91 -8.63
N LEU A 166 9.75 -12.08 -8.12
CA LEU A 166 9.55 -10.73 -8.61
C LEU A 166 10.83 -9.89 -8.46
N ASP A 167 11.18 -9.16 -9.53
CA ASP A 167 12.32 -8.27 -9.49
C ASP A 167 12.02 -7.02 -8.67
N THR A 168 12.93 -6.71 -7.76
CA THR A 168 12.82 -5.60 -6.82
C THR A 168 13.68 -4.40 -7.22
N SER A 169 14.30 -4.43 -8.41
CA SER A 169 15.35 -3.50 -8.84
C SER A 169 14.86 -2.10 -9.23
N THR A 170 13.55 -1.84 -9.28
CA THR A 170 13.00 -0.58 -9.82
C THR A 170 12.93 0.58 -8.83
N LYS A 171 13.58 0.48 -7.67
CA LYS A 171 13.53 1.56 -6.67
C LYS A 171 14.44 2.70 -7.07
N ILE A 172 13.83 3.85 -7.35
CA ILE A 172 14.57 5.08 -7.57
C ILE A 172 15.05 5.57 -6.21
N GLU A 173 16.38 5.49 -5.97
CA GLU A 173 16.99 6.23 -4.87
C GLU A 173 16.90 7.72 -5.18
N GLU A 174 16.19 8.43 -4.33
CA GLU A 174 16.16 9.89 -4.38
C GLU A 174 17.27 10.47 -3.50
N ASN A 175 17.59 11.75 -3.72
CA ASN A 175 18.63 12.42 -2.93
C ASN A 175 18.23 12.73 -1.50
N PHE A 176 16.99 12.47 -1.09
CA PHE A 176 16.48 12.80 0.25
C PHE A 176 15.42 11.81 0.75
N PHE A 177 15.41 11.64 2.05
CA PHE A 177 14.42 10.85 2.79
C PHE A 177 13.05 11.53 2.82
N ARG A 178 12.01 10.75 2.54
CA ARG A 178 10.60 11.11 2.74
C ARG A 178 9.87 9.99 3.51
N TYR A 179 8.95 10.41 4.35
CA TYR A 179 8.16 9.48 5.13
C TYR A 179 6.78 10.08 5.40
N TYR A 180 5.74 9.44 4.91
CA TYR A 180 4.37 9.82 5.17
C TYR A 180 3.85 9.06 6.38
N VAL A 181 3.38 9.79 7.38
CA VAL A 181 2.81 9.21 8.59
C VAL A 181 1.43 8.62 8.26
N ASP A 182 1.24 7.34 8.49
CA ASP A 182 -0.06 6.68 8.34
C ASP A 182 -0.77 6.42 9.68
N ARG A 183 -0.02 6.13 10.74
CA ARG A 183 -0.54 5.99 12.12
C ARG A 183 0.37 6.68 13.12
N VAL A 184 -0.23 7.07 14.25
CA VAL A 184 0.47 7.71 15.38
C VAL A 184 0.05 7.04 16.67
N PHE A 185 1.02 6.72 17.51
CA PHE A 185 0.80 6.09 18.80
C PHE A 185 1.52 6.85 19.91
N SER A 186 0.89 6.88 21.10
CA SER A 186 1.56 7.25 22.33
C SER A 186 1.79 5.99 23.17
N VAL A 187 3.04 5.64 23.37
CA VAL A 187 3.42 4.43 24.13
C VAL A 187 4.06 4.83 25.44
N LYS A 188 3.51 4.32 26.54
CA LYS A 188 4.05 4.60 27.90
C LYS A 188 5.51 4.17 27.99
N GLY A 189 6.38 5.08 28.39
CA GLY A 189 7.83 4.87 28.50
C GLY A 189 8.61 5.10 27.19
N ALA A 190 8.03 4.85 26.02
CA ALA A 190 8.69 5.08 24.74
C ALA A 190 8.41 6.49 24.18
N GLY A 191 7.20 7.02 24.40
CA GLY A 191 6.77 8.33 23.89
C GLY A 191 6.02 8.23 22.58
N THR A 192 6.33 9.09 21.62
CA THR A 192 5.62 9.17 20.34
C THR A 192 6.23 8.24 19.31
N ILE A 193 5.40 7.36 18.79
CA ILE A 193 5.75 6.44 17.69
C ILE A 193 4.86 6.76 16.50
N VAL A 194 5.45 6.86 15.33
CA VAL A 194 4.76 7.01 14.05
C VAL A 194 5.05 5.82 13.15
N THR A 195 4.09 5.37 12.36
CA THR A 195 4.30 4.35 11.34
C THR A 195 4.10 4.90 9.93
N GLY A 196 4.81 4.31 8.97
CA GLY A 196 4.79 4.70 7.57
C GLY A 196 5.80 3.90 6.77
N THR A 197 6.03 4.31 5.52
CA THR A 197 7.01 3.69 4.62
C THR A 197 8.17 4.65 4.37
N VAL A 198 9.39 4.12 4.42
CA VAL A 198 10.62 4.85 4.09
C VAL A 198 10.72 5.00 2.58
N LEU A 199 10.82 6.23 2.10
CA LEU A 199 10.93 6.58 0.69
C LEU A 199 12.19 7.41 0.44
N GLY A 200 12.76 7.29 -0.76
CA GLY A 200 13.86 8.09 -1.26
C GLY A 200 15.24 7.67 -0.75
N LYS A 201 15.48 7.73 0.56
CA LYS A 201 16.74 7.28 1.19
C LYS A 201 16.50 6.47 2.45
N PRO A 202 17.41 5.53 2.78
CA PRO A 202 17.46 4.90 4.10
C PRO A 202 17.58 5.92 5.23
N ILE A 203 17.13 5.54 6.42
CA ILE A 203 17.27 6.32 7.66
C ILE A 203 17.88 5.48 8.77
N GLU A 204 18.55 6.15 9.70
CA GLU A 204 19.22 5.51 10.82
C GLU A 204 18.73 6.07 12.16
N THR A 205 18.94 5.27 13.22
CA THR A 205 18.74 5.74 14.58
C THR A 205 19.69 6.91 14.87
N ASN A 206 19.24 7.80 15.74
CA ASN A 206 19.94 9.02 16.11
C ASN A 206 19.98 10.11 15.03
N GLU A 207 19.49 9.89 13.82
CA GLU A 207 19.36 10.95 12.82
C GLU A 207 18.35 12.03 13.26
N LYS A 208 18.64 13.26 12.83
CA LYS A 208 17.72 14.39 12.94
C LYS A 208 16.77 14.40 11.76
N VAL A 209 15.50 14.49 12.05
CA VAL A 209 14.41 14.58 11.08
C VAL A 209 13.56 15.82 11.33
N PHE A 210 12.83 16.25 10.32
CA PHE A 210 11.99 17.43 10.37
C PHE A 210 10.55 17.08 10.04
N ILE A 211 9.64 17.43 10.93
CA ILE A 211 8.20 17.23 10.75
C ILE A 211 7.67 18.49 10.07
N ASN A 212 7.45 18.41 8.77
CA ASN A 212 7.20 19.58 7.92
C ASN A 212 5.91 20.32 8.28
N ASP A 213 4.88 19.60 8.67
CA ASP A 213 3.56 20.18 8.94
C ASP A 213 3.50 21.06 10.20
N ILE A 214 4.37 20.80 11.16
CA ILE A 214 4.47 21.59 12.40
C ILE A 214 5.80 22.32 12.54
N GLN A 215 6.60 22.33 11.47
CA GLN A 215 7.90 23.01 11.41
C GLN A 215 8.80 22.68 12.60
N LYS A 216 8.87 21.39 12.97
CA LYS A 216 9.57 20.94 14.18
C LYS A 216 10.66 19.93 13.87
N GLU A 217 11.85 20.16 14.40
CA GLU A 217 12.96 19.19 14.39
C GLU A 217 12.73 18.14 15.49
N SER A 218 13.01 16.90 15.17
CA SER A 218 12.98 15.77 16.08
C SER A 218 14.19 14.87 15.83
N LYS A 219 14.46 13.96 16.76
CA LYS A 219 15.50 12.93 16.62
C LYS A 219 14.86 11.55 16.65
N ILE A 220 15.33 10.65 15.82
CA ILE A 220 14.95 9.24 15.82
C ILE A 220 15.60 8.56 17.03
N LYS A 221 14.80 8.10 17.99
CA LYS A 221 15.27 7.35 19.15
C LYS A 221 15.46 5.88 18.84
N ASN A 222 14.50 5.30 18.15
CA ASN A 222 14.48 3.89 17.77
C ASN A 222 13.74 3.70 16.46
N LEU A 223 14.11 2.65 15.74
CA LEU A 223 13.45 2.17 14.52
C LEU A 223 13.01 0.73 14.71
N GLN A 224 11.81 0.40 14.24
CA GLN A 224 11.36 -0.99 14.14
C GLN A 224 10.87 -1.28 12.72
N VAL A 225 11.35 -2.38 12.16
CA VAL A 225 10.91 -2.91 10.88
C VAL A 225 10.34 -4.30 11.15
N HIS A 226 9.08 -4.54 10.76
CA HIS A 226 8.36 -5.80 11.00
C HIS A 226 8.36 -6.24 12.48
N GLY A 227 8.27 -5.26 13.40
CA GLY A 227 8.24 -5.54 14.84
C GLY A 227 9.62 -5.79 15.50
N ALA A 228 10.71 -5.83 14.73
CA ALA A 228 12.06 -5.99 15.23
C ALA A 228 12.81 -4.65 15.27
N ASP A 229 13.55 -4.40 16.35
CA ASP A 229 14.42 -3.23 16.46
C ASP A 229 15.55 -3.30 15.42
N THR A 230 15.86 -2.16 14.83
CA THR A 230 16.93 -2.02 13.84
C THR A 230 17.66 -0.68 14.00
N GLN A 231 18.93 -0.64 13.59
CA GLN A 231 19.70 0.60 13.53
C GLN A 231 19.42 1.40 12.25
N MET A 232 19.01 0.70 11.17
CA MET A 232 18.76 1.31 9.87
C MET A 232 17.48 0.73 9.26
N ALA A 233 16.67 1.60 8.66
CA ALA A 233 15.52 1.21 7.84
C ALA A 233 15.77 1.62 6.38
N ASN A 234 15.69 0.64 5.48
CA ASN A 234 15.91 0.81 4.04
C ASN A 234 14.64 1.34 3.34
N ILE A 235 14.81 1.79 2.09
CA ILE A 235 13.72 2.17 1.19
C ILE A 235 12.72 1.02 1.10
N SER A 236 11.44 1.37 1.03
CA SER A 236 10.29 0.45 1.09
C SER A 236 10.18 -0.38 2.37
N ASN A 237 11.00 -0.11 3.40
CA ASN A 237 10.67 -0.65 4.71
C ASN A 237 9.44 0.03 5.28
N ARG A 238 8.47 -0.78 5.66
CA ARG A 238 7.45 -0.33 6.58
C ARG A 238 8.05 -0.25 7.97
N THR A 239 8.11 0.96 8.50
CA THR A 239 8.92 1.28 9.67
C THR A 239 8.08 1.99 10.74
N ALA A 240 8.27 1.62 11.98
CA ALA A 240 7.87 2.42 13.12
C ALA A 240 9.06 3.28 13.57
N ILE A 241 8.84 4.60 13.67
CA ILE A 241 9.85 5.58 14.10
C ILE A 241 9.45 6.12 15.46
N ASN A 242 10.32 5.94 16.46
CA ASN A 242 10.17 6.59 17.75
C ASN A 242 10.83 7.98 17.69
N LEU A 243 10.02 9.01 17.88
CA LEU A 243 10.42 10.42 17.78
C LEU A 243 10.68 11.03 19.17
N SER A 244 11.73 11.85 19.29
CA SER A 244 12.02 12.63 20.48
C SER A 244 11.29 13.97 20.50
N ASN A 245 11.00 14.48 21.70
CA ASN A 245 10.54 15.86 21.92
C ASN A 245 9.29 16.29 21.13
N VAL A 246 8.43 15.33 20.78
CA VAL A 246 7.16 15.57 20.09
C VAL A 246 6.05 14.76 20.75
N ASP A 247 4.93 15.38 21.04
CA ASP A 247 3.74 14.71 21.56
C ASP A 247 2.92 14.10 20.42
N ALA A 248 2.41 12.90 20.60
CA ALA A 248 1.59 12.21 19.61
C ALA A 248 0.36 13.01 19.17
N LYS A 249 -0.25 13.77 20.09
CA LYS A 249 -1.40 14.65 19.80
C LYS A 249 -1.14 15.73 18.76
N ASN A 250 0.15 16.09 18.55
CA ASN A 250 0.57 17.12 17.61
C ASN A 250 0.90 16.55 16.22
N ILE A 251 0.86 15.25 16.05
CA ILE A 251 1.11 14.57 14.76
C ILE A 251 -0.20 13.95 14.27
N LYS A 252 -0.45 14.03 12.97
CA LYS A 252 -1.64 13.44 12.34
C LYS A 252 -1.24 12.57 11.15
N ARG A 253 -2.13 11.65 10.76
CA ARG A 253 -2.02 10.91 9.51
C ARG A 253 -1.85 11.90 8.34
N GLY A 254 -0.93 11.58 7.43
CA GLY A 254 -0.61 12.41 6.28
C GLY A 254 0.47 13.47 6.53
N PHE A 255 0.97 13.61 7.76
CA PHE A 255 2.13 14.46 8.02
C PHE A 255 3.37 13.90 7.33
N VAL A 256 4.26 14.78 6.92
CA VAL A 256 5.47 14.41 6.18
C VAL A 256 6.69 14.66 7.04
N ILE A 257 7.50 13.61 7.19
CA ILE A 257 8.80 13.67 7.84
C ILE A 257 9.88 13.59 6.76
N SER A 258 10.85 14.50 6.83
CA SER A 258 11.99 14.57 5.90
C SER A 258 13.23 15.12 6.57
N LYS A 259 14.30 15.34 5.82
CA LYS A 259 15.37 16.26 6.25
C LYS A 259 14.90 17.70 6.19
N LYS A 260 15.36 18.52 7.11
CA LYS A 260 15.08 19.97 7.14
C LYS A 260 15.51 20.66 5.83
N GLY A 261 14.62 21.46 5.27
CA GLY A 261 14.89 22.25 4.07
C GLY A 261 14.66 21.54 2.73
N TYR A 262 14.33 20.25 2.72
CA TYR A 262 14.07 19.50 1.47
C TYR A 262 12.66 19.68 0.94
N LEU A 263 11.68 19.84 1.83
CA LEU A 263 10.29 20.05 1.45
C LEU A 263 9.86 21.47 1.78
N ARG A 264 9.08 22.05 0.89
CA ARG A 264 8.51 23.39 1.04
C ARG A 264 7.01 23.33 0.78
N GLY A 265 6.23 23.98 1.63
CA GLY A 265 4.81 24.19 1.42
C GLY A 265 4.55 25.45 0.59
N PHE A 266 3.48 25.42 -0.20
CA PHE A 266 3.00 26.58 -0.98
C PHE A 266 1.49 26.67 -0.81
N ASP A 267 0.97 27.89 -0.80
CA ASP A 267 -0.47 28.16 -0.74
C ASP A 267 -1.13 28.04 -2.14
N SER A 268 -0.33 28.17 -3.20
CA SER A 268 -0.76 28.05 -4.58
C SER A 268 0.35 27.40 -5.41
N ILE A 269 -0.04 26.51 -6.32
CA ILE A 269 0.87 25.82 -7.24
C ILE A 269 0.21 25.68 -8.62
N ASP A 270 1.02 25.71 -9.65
CA ASP A 270 0.61 25.32 -10.99
C ASP A 270 0.86 23.82 -11.18
N ILE A 271 -0.12 23.10 -11.71
CA ILE A 271 -0.05 21.66 -11.92
C ILE A 271 -0.44 21.29 -13.35
N SER A 272 0.21 20.27 -13.89
CA SER A 272 -0.27 19.52 -15.03
C SER A 272 -1.01 18.28 -14.54
N PHE A 273 -2.14 17.96 -15.13
CA PHE A 273 -2.94 16.81 -14.72
C PHE A 273 -3.56 16.09 -15.92
N ILE A 274 -3.86 14.81 -15.71
CA ILE A 274 -4.61 13.98 -16.66
C ILE A 274 -6.03 13.84 -16.12
N VAL A 275 -7.02 14.09 -16.95
CA VAL A 275 -8.43 13.94 -16.61
C VAL A 275 -8.93 12.61 -17.17
N LEU A 276 -9.62 11.84 -16.35
CA LEU A 276 -10.32 10.64 -16.82
C LEU A 276 -11.37 11.02 -17.86
N LYS A 277 -11.57 10.11 -18.81
CA LYS A 277 -12.59 10.27 -19.87
C LYS A 277 -13.94 10.62 -19.24
N ASP A 278 -14.62 11.58 -19.85
CA ASP A 278 -15.92 12.09 -19.42
C ASP A 278 -15.98 12.82 -18.07
N LYS A 279 -14.81 13.18 -17.52
CA LYS A 279 -14.71 14.04 -16.32
C LYS A 279 -14.22 15.43 -16.71
N LEU A 280 -14.70 16.44 -16.00
CA LEU A 280 -14.28 17.83 -16.19
C LEU A 280 -13.92 18.45 -14.84
N LEU A 281 -12.83 19.23 -14.83
CA LEU A 281 -12.55 20.14 -13.74
C LEU A 281 -13.19 21.50 -14.01
N HIS A 282 -13.86 22.04 -13.02
CA HIS A 282 -14.52 23.32 -13.10
C HIS A 282 -13.76 24.37 -12.31
N HIS A 283 -13.55 25.52 -12.93
CA HIS A 283 -12.96 26.69 -12.28
C HIS A 283 -13.76 27.13 -11.05
N ASN A 284 -13.07 27.60 -10.02
CA ASN A 284 -13.64 28.01 -8.73
C ASN A 284 -14.33 26.91 -7.93
N ARG A 285 -14.10 25.64 -8.21
CA ARG A 285 -14.60 24.51 -7.40
C ARG A 285 -13.53 23.94 -6.49
N HIS A 286 -13.99 23.38 -5.36
CA HIS A 286 -13.16 22.66 -4.42
C HIS A 286 -13.10 21.18 -4.80
N TYR A 287 -11.89 20.64 -4.73
CA TYR A 287 -11.59 19.23 -4.99
C TYR A 287 -10.75 18.67 -3.87
N SER A 288 -10.96 17.39 -3.56
CA SER A 288 -10.10 16.66 -2.65
C SER A 288 -8.85 16.19 -3.38
N VAL A 289 -7.69 16.65 -2.94
CA VAL A 289 -6.39 16.26 -3.47
C VAL A 289 -5.70 15.33 -2.47
N TYR A 290 -5.17 14.22 -2.96
CA TYR A 290 -4.44 13.26 -2.14
C TYR A 290 -2.95 13.33 -2.49
N ILE A 291 -2.10 13.51 -1.47
CA ILE A 291 -0.64 13.54 -1.60
C ILE A 291 -0.07 12.61 -0.53
N GLY A 292 0.48 11.47 -0.93
CA GLY A 292 0.82 10.42 0.01
C GLY A 292 -0.41 10.02 0.85
N ALA A 293 -0.27 9.91 2.15
CA ALA A 293 -1.35 9.56 3.06
C ALA A 293 -2.26 10.76 3.46
N ARG A 294 -2.04 11.95 2.86
CA ARG A 294 -2.76 13.19 3.22
C ARG A 294 -3.87 13.50 2.22
N LYS A 295 -5.02 13.91 2.75
CA LYS A 295 -6.09 14.57 2.00
C LYS A 295 -6.04 16.07 2.25
N ILE A 296 -6.09 16.86 1.18
CA ILE A 296 -6.13 18.32 1.19
C ILE A 296 -7.33 18.76 0.35
N ASP A 297 -8.05 19.79 0.80
CA ASP A 297 -9.05 20.43 -0.05
C ASP A 297 -8.39 21.60 -0.78
N ALA A 298 -8.41 21.54 -2.12
CA ALA A 298 -7.83 22.55 -3.00
C ALA A 298 -8.90 23.16 -3.89
N LYS A 299 -8.75 24.44 -4.18
CA LYS A 299 -9.60 25.16 -5.13
C LYS A 299 -8.89 25.25 -6.47
N VAL A 300 -9.59 24.90 -7.53
CA VAL A 300 -9.10 25.00 -8.92
C VAL A 300 -9.63 26.26 -9.57
#